data_c307a955b94ec7924138ca7a41f05bd1
#
_entry.id   c307a955b94ec7924138ca7a41f05bd1
#
_cell.length_a   1.000
_cell.length_b   1.000
_cell.length_c   1.000
_cell.angle_alpha   90.00
_cell.angle_beta   90.00
_cell.angle_gamma   90.00
#
_symmetry.space_group_name_H-M   'P 1'
#
loop_
_entity.id
_entity.type
_entity.pdbx_description
1 polymer ?
#
loop_
_entity_poly.entity_id
_entity_poly.type
_entity_poly.pdbx_seq_one_letter_code
_entity_poly.pdbx_strand_id
1 'polypeptide(L)'
;IGGAMAVRVGVDFLCYLTPAEHLTLPDMDDVRQGIMASRVAAQAGEVALGRPHALAREAKMAKARMSLDWPAMREAAIDPAILDKRREPHKHEEACAMCGNFCAVKMLRDAKKM
;
A
#
# COMPACT_ATOMS: atom_id res chain seq x y z
N ILE A 1 -3.42 -11.74 6.98
CA ILE A 1 -3.58 -12.87 6.02
C ILE A 1 -4.96 -13.48 6.18
N GLY A 2 -5.37 -13.90 7.38
CA GLY A 2 -6.68 -14.50 7.64
C GLY A 2 -7.86 -13.61 7.19
N GLY A 3 -7.79 -12.29 7.43
CA GLY A 3 -8.79 -11.33 6.97
C GLY A 3 -8.92 -11.28 5.44
N ALA A 4 -7.81 -11.32 4.70
CA ALA A 4 -7.85 -11.35 3.24
C ALA A 4 -8.48 -12.64 2.70
N MET A 5 -8.18 -13.78 3.32
CA MET A 5 -8.81 -15.06 2.99
C MET A 5 -10.31 -15.05 3.30
N ALA A 6 -10.69 -14.47 4.44
CA ALA A 6 -12.09 -14.35 4.84
C ALA A 6 -12.90 -13.51 3.84
N VAL A 7 -12.40 -12.35 3.41
CA VAL A 7 -13.03 -11.52 2.37
C VAL A 7 -13.17 -12.30 1.06
N ARG A 8 -12.15 -13.05 0.66
CA ARG A 8 -12.20 -13.86 -0.56
C ARG A 8 -13.31 -14.91 -0.55
N VAL A 9 -13.70 -15.42 0.60
CA VAL A 9 -14.78 -16.41 0.75
C VAL A 9 -16.13 -15.82 1.16
N GLY A 10 -16.27 -14.49 1.13
CA GLY A 10 -17.56 -13.81 1.25
C GLY A 10 -17.83 -13.12 2.58
N VAL A 11 -16.81 -12.85 3.40
CA VAL A 11 -16.99 -12.01 4.58
C VAL A 11 -17.11 -10.54 4.15
N ASP A 12 -18.16 -9.87 4.60
CA ASP A 12 -18.46 -8.47 4.26
C ASP A 12 -17.89 -7.45 5.22
N PHE A 13 -17.45 -7.88 6.40
CA PHE A 13 -16.96 -6.98 7.45
C PHE A 13 -15.76 -7.57 8.18
N LEU A 14 -14.69 -6.77 8.33
CA LEU A 14 -13.53 -7.11 9.11
C LEU A 14 -13.45 -6.21 10.34
N CYS A 15 -13.31 -6.81 11.54
CA CYS A 15 -12.86 -6.09 12.70
C CYS A 15 -11.32 -6.06 12.72
N TYR A 16 -10.72 -4.93 13.15
CA TYR A 16 -9.28 -4.84 13.27
C TYR A 16 -8.78 -5.48 14.57
N LEU A 17 -7.54 -5.93 14.55
CA LEU A 17 -6.74 -6.29 15.71
C LEU A 17 -5.56 -5.33 15.79
N THR A 18 -5.02 -5.14 16.99
CA THR A 18 -3.89 -4.24 17.22
C THR A 18 -2.65 -5.02 17.63
N PRO A 19 -1.44 -4.43 17.51
CA PRO A 19 -0.22 -5.02 18.07
C PRO A 19 -0.27 -5.25 19.58
N ALA A 20 -1.16 -4.55 20.29
CA ALA A 20 -1.37 -4.70 21.74
C ALA A 20 -2.30 -5.87 22.12
N GLU A 21 -2.83 -6.63 21.13
CA GLU A 21 -3.80 -7.68 21.36
C GLU A 21 -3.30 -8.71 22.36
N HIS A 22 -4.11 -8.99 23.39
CA HIS A 22 -3.79 -9.86 24.54
C HIS A 22 -2.58 -9.42 25.39
N LEU A 23 -2.02 -8.23 25.17
CA LEU A 23 -0.90 -7.69 25.94
C LEU A 23 -1.32 -6.52 26.83
N THR A 24 -2.02 -5.54 26.28
CA THR A 24 -2.44 -4.34 27.00
C THR A 24 -3.59 -3.63 26.26
N LEU A 25 -4.06 -2.51 26.81
CA LEU A 25 -4.95 -1.62 26.08
C LEU A 25 -4.18 -0.94 24.93
N PRO A 26 -4.75 -0.90 23.71
CA PRO A 26 -4.10 -0.29 22.58
C PRO A 26 -4.03 1.24 22.73
N ASP A 27 -2.93 1.82 22.31
CA ASP A 27 -2.82 3.26 22.10
C ASP A 27 -3.31 3.67 20.70
N MET A 28 -3.23 4.97 20.38
CA MET A 28 -3.70 5.49 19.09
C MET A 28 -2.89 4.96 17.90
N ASP A 29 -1.60 4.72 18.08
CA ASP A 29 -0.75 4.17 17.03
C ASP A 29 -1.06 2.69 16.78
N ASP A 30 -1.31 1.92 17.83
CA ASP A 30 -1.76 0.53 17.75
C ASP A 30 -3.07 0.42 16.97
N VAL A 31 -4.06 1.25 17.31
CA VAL A 31 -5.36 1.29 16.63
C VAL A 31 -5.18 1.64 15.15
N ARG A 32 -4.37 2.65 14.86
CA ARG A 32 -4.06 3.04 13.48
C ARG A 32 -3.42 1.91 12.69
N GLN A 33 -2.44 1.22 13.25
CA GLN A 33 -1.78 0.07 12.62
C GLN A 33 -2.78 -1.05 12.34
N GLY A 34 -3.64 -1.39 13.30
CA GLY A 34 -4.68 -2.41 13.15
C GLY A 34 -5.66 -2.09 12.03
N ILE A 35 -6.14 -0.84 11.96
CA ILE A 35 -7.04 -0.38 10.90
C ILE A 35 -6.34 -0.46 9.53
N MET A 36 -5.09 -0.01 9.42
CA MET A 36 -4.36 -0.07 8.14
C MET A 36 -4.11 -1.51 7.70
N ALA A 37 -3.75 -2.41 8.61
CA ALA A 37 -3.60 -3.84 8.31
C ALA A 37 -4.91 -4.45 7.79
N SER A 38 -6.05 -4.13 8.41
CA SER A 38 -7.36 -4.61 7.96
C SER A 38 -7.74 -4.04 6.59
N ARG A 39 -7.42 -2.78 6.30
CA ARG A 39 -7.63 -2.18 4.97
C ARG A 39 -6.79 -2.86 3.89
N VAL A 40 -5.54 -3.22 4.20
CA VAL A 40 -4.70 -4.01 3.27
C VAL A 40 -5.31 -5.39 3.03
N ALA A 41 -5.78 -6.07 4.09
CA ALA A 41 -6.43 -7.36 3.99
C ALA A 41 -7.70 -7.31 3.14
N ALA A 42 -8.55 -6.29 3.36
CA ALA A 42 -9.76 -6.06 2.58
C ALA A 42 -9.43 -5.81 1.10
N GLN A 43 -8.49 -4.92 0.80
CA GLN A 43 -8.05 -4.64 -0.57
C GLN A 43 -7.55 -5.91 -1.27
N ALA A 44 -6.73 -6.72 -0.61
CA ALA A 44 -6.22 -7.97 -1.17
C ALA A 44 -7.33 -8.98 -1.47
N GLY A 45 -8.30 -9.13 -0.57
CA GLY A 45 -9.47 -9.99 -0.77
C GLY A 45 -10.35 -9.50 -1.93
N GLU A 46 -10.62 -8.21 -2.02
CA GLU A 46 -11.40 -7.58 -3.09
C GLU A 46 -10.72 -7.74 -4.48
N VAL A 47 -9.39 -7.60 -4.52
CA VAL A 47 -8.61 -7.88 -5.75
C VAL A 47 -8.77 -9.35 -6.15
N ALA A 48 -8.66 -10.28 -5.19
CA ALA A 48 -8.82 -11.71 -5.45
C ALA A 48 -10.24 -12.08 -5.94
N LEU A 49 -11.25 -11.30 -5.55
CA LEU A 49 -12.64 -11.41 -6.04
C LEU A 49 -12.85 -10.73 -7.41
N GLY A 50 -11.85 -10.06 -7.97
CA GLY A 50 -11.98 -9.33 -9.22
C GLY A 50 -12.86 -8.08 -9.14
N ARG A 51 -13.02 -7.48 -7.96
CA ARG A 51 -13.87 -6.29 -7.79
C ARG A 51 -13.31 -5.11 -8.59
N PRO A 52 -14.11 -4.47 -9.47
CA PRO A 52 -13.61 -3.44 -10.38
C PRO A 52 -12.90 -2.27 -9.70
N HIS A 53 -13.42 -1.79 -8.57
CA HIS A 53 -12.81 -0.67 -7.84
C HIS A 53 -11.44 -1.03 -7.23
N ALA A 54 -11.29 -2.28 -6.73
CA ALA A 54 -10.03 -2.76 -6.18
C ALA A 54 -8.98 -2.94 -7.28
N LEU A 55 -9.38 -3.54 -8.41
CA LEU A 55 -8.51 -3.69 -9.58
C LEU A 55 -8.09 -2.33 -10.16
N ALA A 56 -9.01 -1.37 -10.24
CA ALA A 56 -8.71 -0.02 -10.70
C ALA A 56 -7.65 0.68 -9.81
N ARG A 57 -7.75 0.49 -8.49
CA ARG A 57 -6.76 1.02 -7.54
C ARG A 57 -5.37 0.40 -7.76
N GLU A 58 -5.29 -0.93 -7.92
CA GLU A 58 -4.03 -1.62 -8.22
C GLU A 58 -3.42 -1.15 -9.54
N ALA A 59 -4.23 -1.03 -10.58
CA ALA A 59 -3.79 -0.53 -11.89
C ALA A 59 -3.27 0.92 -11.79
N LYS A 60 -3.95 1.79 -11.03
CA LYS A 60 -3.51 3.17 -10.78
C LYS A 60 -2.16 3.20 -10.07
N MET A 61 -2.00 2.42 -9.00
CA MET A 61 -0.73 2.31 -8.28
C MET A 61 0.39 1.74 -9.17
N ALA A 62 0.11 0.68 -9.92
CA ALA A 62 1.09 0.08 -10.82
C ALA A 62 1.59 1.09 -11.87
N LYS A 63 0.68 1.83 -12.51
CA LYS A 63 1.01 2.89 -13.47
C LYS A 63 1.86 4.00 -12.83
N ALA A 64 1.44 4.48 -11.65
CA ALA A 64 2.17 5.52 -10.92
C ALA A 64 3.59 5.07 -10.54
N ARG A 65 3.76 3.81 -10.11
CA ARG A 65 5.07 3.25 -9.81
C ARG A 65 5.97 3.12 -11.04
N MET A 66 5.42 2.71 -12.17
CA MET A 66 6.17 2.60 -13.43
C MET A 66 6.72 3.95 -13.92
N SER A 67 6.00 5.03 -13.67
CA SER A 67 6.42 6.39 -14.03
C SER A 67 7.18 7.12 -12.92
N LEU A 68 7.32 6.53 -11.72
CA LEU A 68 7.87 7.18 -10.52
C LEU A 68 7.09 8.45 -10.12
N ASP A 69 5.79 8.45 -10.40
CA ASP A 69 4.87 9.56 -10.08
C ASP A 69 4.43 9.47 -8.61
N TRP A 70 5.15 10.15 -7.74
CA TRP A 70 4.89 10.16 -6.30
C TRP A 70 3.54 10.75 -5.91
N PRO A 71 3.07 11.85 -6.51
CA PRO A 71 1.71 12.35 -6.29
C PRO A 71 0.63 11.31 -6.62
N ALA A 72 0.72 10.66 -7.77
CA ALA A 72 -0.23 9.62 -8.16
C ALA A 72 -0.14 8.36 -7.26
N MET A 73 1.07 7.98 -6.82
CA MET A 73 1.24 6.91 -5.82
C MET A 73 0.58 7.27 -4.49
N ARG A 74 0.74 8.52 -4.04
CA ARG A 74 0.10 9.02 -2.82
C ARG A 74 -1.42 8.94 -2.89
N GLU A 75 -2.00 9.33 -4.00
CA GLU A 75 -3.45 9.30 -4.22
C GLU A 75 -3.99 7.85 -4.20
N ALA A 76 -3.25 6.89 -4.76
CA ALA A 76 -3.63 5.48 -4.78
C ALA A 76 -3.27 4.73 -3.48
N ALA A 77 -2.46 5.30 -2.60
CA ALA A 77 -2.00 4.63 -1.38
C ALA A 77 -3.13 4.33 -0.40
N ILE A 78 -3.06 3.17 0.27
CA ILE A 78 -3.95 2.83 1.39
C ILE A 78 -3.67 3.74 2.59
N ASP A 79 -2.40 4.05 2.83
CA ASP A 79 -1.93 4.93 3.88
C ASP A 79 -1.04 6.04 3.30
N PRO A 80 -1.64 7.14 2.81
CA PRO A 80 -0.85 8.25 2.29
C PRO A 80 0.01 8.95 3.35
N ALA A 81 -0.41 8.92 4.62
CA ALA A 81 0.33 9.59 5.70
C ALA A 81 1.68 8.92 5.98
N ILE A 82 1.77 7.58 5.92
CA ILE A 82 3.06 6.90 6.08
C ILE A 82 3.96 7.15 4.87
N LEU A 83 3.39 7.24 3.67
CA LEU A 83 4.13 7.60 2.46
C LEU A 83 4.73 8.99 2.61
N ASP A 84 3.93 9.99 2.99
CA ASP A 84 4.39 11.37 3.20
C ASP A 84 5.52 11.43 4.24
N LYS A 85 5.32 10.80 5.40
CA LYS A 85 6.30 10.75 6.48
C LYS A 85 7.63 10.13 6.04
N ARG A 86 7.58 9.00 5.32
CA ARG A 86 8.78 8.28 4.89
C ARG A 86 9.45 8.93 3.70
N ARG A 87 8.70 9.64 2.86
CA ARG A 87 9.20 10.30 1.68
C ARG A 87 9.78 11.69 1.95
N GLU A 88 9.38 12.36 3.03
CA GLU A 88 9.81 13.72 3.35
C GLU A 88 11.34 13.95 3.29
N PRO A 89 12.20 13.10 3.88
CA PRO A 89 13.64 13.27 3.78
C PRO A 89 14.19 13.11 2.35
N HIS A 90 13.44 12.48 1.46
CA HIS A 90 13.84 12.10 0.11
C HIS A 90 12.96 12.69 -0.98
N LYS A 91 12.20 13.75 -0.67
CA LYS A 91 11.20 14.34 -1.58
C LYS A 91 11.78 14.87 -2.90
N HIS A 92 13.05 15.18 -2.93
CA HIS A 92 13.75 15.67 -4.13
C HIS A 92 14.35 14.55 -5.00
N GLU A 93 14.32 13.31 -4.53
CA GLU A 93 14.83 12.18 -5.28
C GLU A 93 13.76 11.65 -6.24
N GLU A 94 14.15 11.32 -7.47
CA GLU A 94 13.24 10.72 -8.46
C GLU A 94 12.82 9.30 -8.04
N ALA A 95 13.77 8.43 -7.73
CA ALA A 95 13.51 7.08 -7.24
C ALA A 95 13.38 7.05 -5.71
N CYS A 96 12.97 5.90 -5.16
CA CYS A 96 13.06 5.72 -3.72
C CYS A 96 14.52 5.58 -3.27
N ALA A 97 14.82 6.02 -2.04
CA ALA A 97 16.16 5.99 -1.48
C ALA A 97 16.71 4.58 -1.18
N MET A 98 15.88 3.53 -1.34
CA MET A 98 16.27 2.16 -1.00
C MET A 98 17.27 1.55 -1.99
N CYS A 99 17.02 1.68 -3.29
CA CYS A 99 17.84 1.03 -4.33
C CYS A 99 18.81 1.98 -5.02
N GLY A 100 18.64 3.30 -4.89
CA GLY A 100 19.47 4.31 -5.56
C GLY A 100 19.57 4.07 -7.07
N ASN A 101 20.79 3.95 -7.58
CA ASN A 101 21.06 3.73 -9.00
C ASN A 101 20.64 2.33 -9.51
N PHE A 102 20.42 1.37 -8.61
CA PHE A 102 19.99 0.01 -8.95
C PHE A 102 18.45 -0.16 -8.89
N CYS A 103 17.70 0.94 -8.95
CA CYS A 103 16.24 0.87 -8.99
C CYS A 103 15.77 0.17 -10.27
N ALA A 104 15.18 -1.01 -10.13
CA ALA A 104 14.70 -1.81 -11.27
C ALA A 104 13.68 -1.04 -12.13
N VAL A 105 12.82 -0.23 -11.52
CA VAL A 105 11.85 0.60 -12.24
C VAL A 105 12.56 1.65 -13.10
N LYS A 106 13.55 2.33 -12.53
CA LYS A 106 14.36 3.33 -13.26
C LYS A 106 15.13 2.68 -14.42
N MET A 107 15.81 1.58 -14.14
CA MET A 107 16.56 0.83 -15.16
C MET A 107 15.67 0.36 -16.31
N LEU A 108 14.49 -0.20 -16.01
CA LEU A 108 13.54 -0.64 -17.03
C LEU A 108 12.99 0.52 -17.87
N ARG A 109 12.68 1.64 -17.23
CA ARG A 109 12.22 2.85 -17.92
C ARG A 109 13.29 3.41 -18.84
N ASP A 110 14.53 3.48 -18.38
CA ASP A 110 15.64 4.02 -19.17
C ASP A 110 15.98 3.09 -20.34
N ALA A 111 15.92 1.77 -20.16
CA ALA A 111 16.08 0.80 -21.24
C ALA A 111 15.00 0.89 -22.34
N LYS A 112 13.77 1.29 -21.98
CA LYS A 112 12.68 1.48 -22.97
C LYS A 112 12.79 2.78 -23.78
N LYS A 113 13.67 3.71 -23.38
CA LYS A 113 13.92 4.96 -24.12
C LYS A 113 15.02 4.83 -25.18
N MET A 114 15.76 3.72 -25.16
CA MET A 114 16.75 3.34 -26.16
C MET A 114 16.09 2.59 -27.32
#